data_7a89a98f04b2e74432b17b7a544cc02e
#
_entry.id   7a89a98f04b2e74432b17b7a544cc02e
#
_cell.length_a   1.000
_cell.length_b   1.000
_cell.length_c   1.000
_cell.angle_alpha   90.00
_cell.angle_beta   90.00
_cell.angle_gamma   90.00
#
_symmetry.space_group_name_H-M   'P 1'
#
loop_
_entity.id
_entity.type
_entity.pdbx_description
1 polymer ?
#
loop_
_entity_poly.entity_id
_entity_poly.type
_entity_poly.pdbx_seq_one_letter_code
_entity_poly.pdbx_strand_id
1 'polypeptide(L)'
;DSSLAIVGYTVPASAPRDLVQASRRTGRGLVVDHARRCVWLSGQEVQLTYQEFELLAFLSANPAQVFSRADLLERVWGQRENSHHHTRTVDVHVSRLRRKLGPAFGQCLTTEHRVGYRFDPAVEISA
;
A
#
# COMPACT_ATOMS: atom_id res chain seq x y z
N ASP A 1 -14.09 5.11 23.27
CA ASP A 1 -13.40 4.71 22.64
C ASP A 1 -13.54 3.53 21.79
N SER A 2 -12.94 3.38 20.80
CA SER A 2 -13.22 2.36 19.88
C SER A 2 -12.45 1.13 20.22
N SER A 3 -13.12 0.03 20.17
CA SER A 3 -12.47 -1.24 20.41
C SER A 3 -11.76 -1.75 19.15
N LEU A 4 -11.83 -1.01 18.07
CA LEU A 4 -11.27 -1.45 16.80
C LEU A 4 -10.44 -0.33 16.19
N ALA A 5 -9.20 -0.63 15.87
CA ALA A 5 -8.34 0.33 15.19
C ALA A 5 -7.84 -0.29 13.88
N ILE A 6 -7.93 0.46 12.80
CA ILE A 6 -7.46 0.01 11.51
C ILE A 6 -6.08 0.56 11.27
N VAL A 7 -5.11 -0.34 11.08
CA VAL A 7 -3.73 0.07 10.90
C VAL A 7 -3.49 0.48 9.44
N GLY A 8 -4.08 -0.24 8.49
CA GLY A 8 -3.95 0.09 7.09
C GLY A 8 -5.25 0.66 6.56
N TYR A 9 -5.17 1.72 5.78
CA TYR A 9 -6.34 2.45 5.36
C TYR A 9 -6.08 3.14 4.03
N THR A 10 -7.01 3.04 3.09
CA THR A 10 -6.85 3.71 1.82
C THR A 10 -7.96 4.73 1.62
N VAL A 11 -7.61 5.86 1.03
CA VAL A 11 -8.55 6.93 0.76
C VAL A 11 -8.76 7.00 -0.75
N PRO A 12 -9.99 6.77 -1.22
CA PRO A 12 -10.24 6.85 -2.65
C PRO A 12 -10.02 8.26 -3.18
N ALA A 13 -9.77 8.35 -4.47
CA ALA A 13 -9.48 9.65 -5.09
C ALA A 13 -10.65 10.62 -4.92
N SER A 14 -11.86 10.10 -4.82
CA SER A 14 -13.06 10.93 -4.68
C SER A 14 -13.44 11.20 -3.23
N ALA A 15 -12.60 10.82 -2.26
CA ALA A 15 -12.93 10.97 -0.86
C ALA A 15 -13.05 12.45 -0.49
N PRO A 16 -13.97 12.78 0.44
CA PRO A 16 -14.09 14.17 0.91
C PRO A 16 -12.80 14.63 1.56
N ARG A 17 -12.50 15.90 1.37
CA ARG A 17 -11.30 16.49 1.93
C ARG A 17 -11.28 16.37 3.46
N ASP A 18 -12.45 16.51 4.09
CA ASP A 18 -12.55 16.43 5.55
C ASP A 18 -12.11 15.07 6.06
N LEU A 19 -12.49 14.02 5.35
CA LEU A 19 -12.12 12.67 5.74
C LEU A 19 -10.61 12.48 5.68
N VAL A 20 -9.99 12.99 4.62
CA VAL A 20 -8.55 12.90 4.45
C VAL A 20 -7.85 13.67 5.56
N GLN A 21 -8.31 14.87 5.88
CA GLN A 21 -7.73 15.69 6.93
C GLN A 21 -7.85 15.01 8.28
N ALA A 22 -9.02 14.46 8.56
CA ALA A 22 -9.24 13.78 9.84
C ALA A 22 -8.31 12.59 9.98
N SER A 23 -8.14 11.82 8.92
CA SER A 23 -7.25 10.65 8.94
C SER A 23 -5.80 11.05 9.23
N ARG A 24 -5.36 12.17 8.66
CA ARG A 24 -4.00 12.62 8.91
C ARG A 24 -3.81 13.10 10.33
N ARG A 25 -4.83 13.78 10.87
CA ARG A 25 -4.73 14.36 12.21
C ARG A 25 -4.70 13.31 13.29
N THR A 26 -5.36 12.17 13.08
CA THR A 26 -5.38 11.14 14.11
C THR A 26 -3.98 10.60 14.35
N GLY A 27 -3.09 10.73 13.36
CA GLY A 27 -1.73 10.23 13.51
C GLY A 27 -1.66 8.74 13.66
N ARG A 28 -2.71 8.02 13.25
CA ARG A 28 -2.74 6.58 13.38
C ARG A 28 -2.73 5.90 12.04
N GLY A 29 -1.97 4.83 11.98
CA GLY A 29 -2.04 3.89 10.90
C GLY A 29 -1.46 4.37 9.60
N LEU A 30 -1.68 3.54 8.61
CA LEU A 30 -1.21 3.77 7.25
C LEU A 30 -2.36 4.37 6.45
N VAL A 31 -2.12 5.50 5.83
CA VAL A 31 -3.11 6.15 4.98
C VAL A 31 -2.51 6.28 3.59
N VAL A 32 -3.19 5.72 2.59
CA VAL A 32 -2.80 5.85 1.20
C VAL A 32 -3.78 6.80 0.53
N ASP A 33 -3.30 7.98 0.18
CA ASP A 33 -4.14 9.03 -0.42
C ASP A 33 -3.96 8.98 -1.93
N HIS A 34 -4.90 8.37 -2.61
CA HIS A 34 -4.80 8.15 -4.05
C HIS A 34 -4.92 9.46 -4.84
N ALA A 35 -5.68 10.40 -4.32
CA ALA A 35 -5.88 11.66 -5.03
C ALA A 35 -4.62 12.51 -5.03
N ARG A 36 -3.92 12.53 -3.92
CA ARG A 36 -2.72 13.34 -3.76
C ARG A 36 -1.44 12.56 -3.95
N ARG A 37 -1.56 11.27 -4.17
CA ARG A 37 -0.42 10.38 -4.39
C ARG A 37 0.59 10.48 -3.26
N CYS A 38 0.09 10.42 -2.04
CA CYS A 38 0.98 10.43 -0.88
C CYS A 38 0.54 9.39 0.13
N VAL A 39 1.48 9.05 0.99
CA VAL A 39 1.30 8.01 1.99
C VAL A 39 1.69 8.60 3.33
N TRP A 40 0.88 8.32 4.32
CA TRP A 40 1.11 8.81 5.68
C TRP A 40 1.21 7.62 6.62
N LEU A 41 2.21 7.68 7.50
CA LEU A 41 2.38 6.68 8.54
C LEU A 41 2.32 7.39 9.86
N SER A 42 1.29 7.09 10.64
CA SER A 42 1.12 7.70 11.96
C SER A 42 1.30 9.22 11.89
N GLY A 43 0.68 9.81 10.89
CA GLY A 43 0.69 11.26 10.75
C GLY A 43 1.88 11.85 10.05
N GLN A 44 2.84 11.03 9.63
CA GLN A 44 4.01 11.52 8.93
C GLN A 44 4.04 11.02 7.50
N GLU A 45 4.35 11.92 6.59
CA GLU A 45 4.39 11.56 5.18
C GLU A 45 5.63 10.73 4.88
N VAL A 46 5.44 9.68 4.08
CA VAL A 46 6.54 8.83 3.64
C VAL A 46 6.78 9.09 2.16
N GLN A 47 8.04 9.32 1.82
CA GLN A 47 8.40 9.59 0.43
C GLN A 47 8.59 8.29 -0.32
N LEU A 48 7.80 8.09 -1.36
CA LEU A 48 7.88 6.91 -2.20
C LEU A 48 8.23 7.33 -3.62
N THR A 49 8.93 6.47 -4.32
CA THR A 49 9.12 6.69 -5.75
C THR A 49 7.79 6.49 -6.46
N TYR A 50 7.73 6.91 -7.71
CA TYR A 50 6.52 6.77 -8.51
C TYR A 50 6.05 5.32 -8.54
N GLN A 51 6.95 4.39 -8.84
CA GLN A 51 6.56 2.99 -8.94
C GLN A 51 6.24 2.36 -7.59
N GLU A 52 6.92 2.78 -6.54
CA GLU A 52 6.58 2.31 -5.21
C GLU A 52 5.16 2.72 -4.84
N PHE A 53 4.82 3.96 -5.13
CA PHE A 53 3.46 4.41 -4.84
C PHE A 53 2.44 3.67 -5.70
N GLU A 54 2.73 3.49 -7.00
CA GLU A 54 1.81 2.78 -7.89
C GLU A 54 1.54 1.36 -7.39
N LEU A 55 2.58 0.68 -6.96
CA LEU A 55 2.44 -0.68 -6.46
C LEU A 55 1.59 -0.72 -5.18
N LEU A 56 1.91 0.14 -4.24
CA LEU A 56 1.15 0.19 -3.00
C LEU A 56 -0.30 0.60 -3.24
N ALA A 57 -0.51 1.58 -4.10
CA ALA A 57 -1.85 2.06 -4.41
C ALA A 57 -2.69 0.96 -5.04
N PHE A 58 -2.10 0.21 -5.98
CA PHE A 58 -2.83 -0.86 -6.63
C PHE A 58 -3.20 -1.97 -5.63
N LEU A 59 -2.23 -2.40 -4.84
CA LEU A 59 -2.48 -3.47 -3.88
C LEU A 59 -3.46 -3.05 -2.80
N SER A 60 -3.33 -1.83 -2.30
CA SER A 60 -4.20 -1.37 -1.23
C SER A 60 -5.62 -1.08 -1.72
N ALA A 61 -5.79 -0.81 -3.01
CA ALA A 61 -7.11 -0.62 -3.58
C ALA A 61 -7.82 -1.95 -3.82
N ASN A 62 -7.07 -3.06 -3.75
CA ASN A 62 -7.61 -4.40 -3.93
C ASN A 62 -7.22 -5.27 -2.74
N PRO A 63 -7.68 -4.92 -1.54
CA PRO A 63 -7.22 -5.59 -0.34
C PRO A 63 -7.61 -7.06 -0.30
N ALA A 64 -6.77 -7.85 0.32
CA ALA A 64 -6.97 -9.28 0.53
C ALA A 64 -6.91 -10.10 -0.76
N GLN A 65 -6.62 -9.48 -1.88
CA GLN A 65 -6.55 -10.20 -3.15
C GLN A 65 -5.08 -10.46 -3.49
N VAL A 66 -4.78 -11.70 -3.86
CA VAL A 66 -3.42 -12.11 -4.22
C VAL A 66 -3.20 -11.84 -5.70
N PHE A 67 -2.08 -11.18 -6.00
CA PHE A 67 -1.66 -10.94 -7.37
C PHE A 67 -0.31 -11.58 -7.59
N SER A 68 -0.18 -12.30 -8.71
CA SER A 68 1.10 -12.89 -9.05
C SER A 68 2.09 -11.78 -9.44
N ARG A 69 3.37 -12.12 -9.43
CA ARG A 69 4.40 -11.18 -9.85
C ARG A 69 4.17 -10.72 -11.28
N ALA A 70 3.77 -11.66 -12.14
CA ALA A 70 3.49 -11.32 -13.53
C ALA A 70 2.30 -10.39 -13.66
N ASP A 71 1.25 -10.62 -12.87
CA ASP A 71 0.08 -9.74 -12.86
C ASP A 71 0.47 -8.34 -12.42
N LEU A 72 1.27 -8.23 -11.37
CA LEU A 72 1.68 -6.92 -10.87
C LEU A 72 2.56 -6.20 -11.89
N LEU A 73 3.44 -6.94 -12.54
CA LEU A 73 4.28 -6.34 -13.56
C LEU A 73 3.43 -5.76 -14.68
N GLU A 74 2.42 -6.48 -15.08
CA GLU A 74 1.55 -6.02 -16.15
C GLU A 74 0.68 -4.86 -15.71
N ARG A 75 0.07 -4.96 -14.54
CA ARG A 75 -0.93 -3.98 -14.11
C ARG A 75 -0.31 -2.71 -13.55
N VAL A 76 0.83 -2.81 -12.90
CA VAL A 76 1.46 -1.66 -12.27
C VAL A 76 2.49 -1.02 -13.17
N TRP A 77 3.30 -1.85 -13.84
CA TRP A 77 4.34 -1.33 -14.73
C TRP A 77 3.87 -1.16 -16.17
N GLY A 78 2.81 -1.85 -16.53
CA GLY A 78 2.26 -1.77 -17.88
C GLY A 78 2.95 -2.74 -18.82
N GLN A 79 2.17 -3.22 -19.80
CA GLN A 79 2.70 -4.08 -20.82
C GLN A 79 3.21 -3.21 -21.93
N ARG A 80 4.50 -3.07 -22.04
CA ARG A 80 5.10 -2.36 -23.15
C ARG A 80 5.97 -3.35 -23.90
N GLU A 81 5.90 -3.29 -25.19
CA GLU A 81 6.63 -4.19 -26.02
C GLU A 81 8.11 -4.18 -25.72
N ASN A 82 8.62 -3.02 -25.37
CA ASN A 82 10.05 -2.89 -25.11
C ASN A 82 10.37 -2.91 -23.64
N SER A 83 9.47 -3.44 -22.84
CA SER A 83 9.69 -3.50 -21.41
C SER A 83 10.75 -4.56 -21.12
N HIS A 84 11.81 -4.15 -20.48
CA HIS A 84 12.83 -5.07 -20.01
C HIS A 84 12.66 -5.38 -18.55
N HIS A 85 11.49 -5.09 -18.01
CA HIS A 85 11.23 -5.34 -16.61
C HIS A 85 11.01 -6.82 -16.38
N HIS A 86 11.63 -7.33 -15.35
CA HIS A 86 11.46 -8.71 -14.93
C HIS A 86 10.60 -8.75 -13.70
N THR A 87 10.00 -9.91 -13.44
CA THR A 87 9.19 -10.08 -12.24
C THR A 87 10.00 -9.79 -10.98
N ARG A 88 11.30 -9.92 -11.05
CA ARG A 88 12.18 -9.58 -9.93
C ARG A 88 12.05 -8.12 -9.54
N THR A 89 11.72 -7.25 -10.50
CA THR A 89 11.49 -5.85 -10.22
C THR A 89 10.39 -5.67 -9.18
N VAL A 90 9.37 -6.50 -9.25
CA VAL A 90 8.29 -6.46 -8.28
C VAL A 90 8.82 -6.75 -6.88
N ASP A 91 9.65 -7.80 -6.77
CA ASP A 91 10.20 -8.18 -5.47
C ASP A 91 11.05 -7.06 -4.87
N VAL A 92 11.84 -6.40 -5.70
CA VAL A 92 12.68 -5.30 -5.23
C VAL A 92 11.82 -4.16 -4.71
N HIS A 93 10.74 -3.83 -5.41
CA HIS A 93 9.88 -2.74 -4.98
C HIS A 93 9.10 -3.08 -3.73
N VAL A 94 8.65 -4.33 -3.60
CA VAL A 94 7.99 -4.76 -2.37
C VAL A 94 8.95 -4.66 -1.20
N SER A 95 10.19 -5.07 -1.39
CA SER A 95 11.20 -5.01 -0.34
C SER A 95 11.44 -3.56 0.10
N ARG A 96 11.54 -2.65 -0.87
CA ARG A 96 11.73 -1.24 -0.57
C ARG A 96 10.53 -0.65 0.16
N LEU A 97 9.34 -1.00 -0.29
CA LEU A 97 8.12 -0.55 0.37
C LEU A 97 8.08 -1.00 1.82
N ARG A 98 8.36 -2.28 2.06
CA ARG A 98 8.36 -2.81 3.42
C ARG A 98 9.32 -2.04 4.32
N ARG A 99 10.49 -1.71 3.78
CA ARG A 99 11.47 -0.97 4.56
C ARG A 99 10.98 0.44 4.87
N LYS A 100 10.39 1.11 3.87
CA LYS A 100 9.91 2.48 4.06
C LYS A 100 8.69 2.54 4.97
N LEU A 101 7.84 1.51 4.91
CA LEU A 101 6.66 1.45 5.77
C LEU A 101 7.01 1.06 7.20
N GLY A 102 8.17 0.46 7.41
CA GLY A 102 8.62 0.09 8.74
C GLY A 102 8.06 -1.24 9.19
N PRO A 103 8.54 -1.75 10.34
CA PRO A 103 8.17 -3.10 10.78
C PRO A 103 6.68 -3.27 11.04
N ALA A 104 6.03 -2.23 11.52
CA ALA A 104 4.61 -2.36 11.85
C ALA A 104 3.75 -2.41 10.60
N PHE A 105 3.99 -1.49 9.66
CA PHE A 105 3.11 -1.36 8.49
C PHE A 105 3.59 -2.17 7.30
N GLY A 106 4.86 -2.54 7.27
CA GLY A 106 5.37 -3.40 6.21
C GLY A 106 4.70 -4.76 6.21
N GLN A 107 4.14 -5.16 7.34
CA GLN A 107 3.44 -6.43 7.44
C GLN A 107 2.14 -6.45 6.65
N CYS A 108 1.62 -5.28 6.29
CA CYS A 108 0.43 -5.21 5.45
C CYS A 108 0.69 -5.77 4.05
N LEU A 109 1.96 -5.79 3.64
CA LEU A 109 2.34 -6.37 2.36
C LEU A 109 2.75 -7.82 2.62
N THR A 110 1.83 -8.73 2.35
CA THR A 110 2.03 -10.14 2.64
C THR A 110 2.54 -10.87 1.42
N THR A 111 3.53 -11.72 1.63
CA THR A 111 4.01 -12.60 0.56
C THR A 111 3.21 -13.88 0.61
N GLU A 112 2.55 -14.20 -0.50
CA GLU A 112 1.91 -15.49 -0.62
C GLU A 112 2.91 -16.37 -1.34
N HIS A 113 3.49 -17.28 -0.59
CA HIS A 113 4.64 -18.05 -1.05
C HIS A 113 4.36 -18.72 -2.39
N ARG A 114 5.25 -18.50 -3.36
CA ARG A 114 5.18 -19.06 -4.71
C ARG A 114 4.03 -18.56 -5.54
N VAL A 115 3.22 -17.64 -5.01
CA VAL A 115 2.11 -17.07 -5.77
C VAL A 115 2.36 -15.61 -6.08
N GLY A 116 2.54 -14.78 -5.05
CA GLY A 116 2.71 -13.37 -5.27
C GLY A 116 2.54 -12.58 -3.99
N TYR A 117 1.83 -11.46 -4.10
CA TYR A 117 1.70 -10.53 -2.99
C TYR A 117 0.26 -10.11 -2.78
N ARG A 118 -0.02 -9.69 -1.57
CA ARG A 118 -1.35 -9.30 -1.16
C ARG A 118 -1.23 -8.16 -0.15
N PHE A 119 -2.19 -7.23 -0.17
CA PHE A 119 -2.25 -6.19 0.84
C PHE A 119 -3.33 -6.55 1.84
N ASP A 120 -2.96 -6.67 3.10
CA ASP A 120 -3.89 -6.97 4.17
C ASP A 120 -3.91 -5.81 5.13
N PRO A 121 -4.99 -5.03 5.18
CA PRO A 121 -5.10 -3.99 6.18
C PRO A 121 -5.11 -4.63 7.56
N ALA A 122 -4.22 -4.19 8.42
CA ALA A 122 -4.17 -4.74 9.76
C ALA A 122 -5.25 -4.08 10.60
N VAL A 123 -5.96 -4.89 11.37
CA VAL A 123 -7.01 -4.39 12.23
C VAL A 123 -6.70 -4.85 13.65
N GLU A 124 -6.61 -3.88 14.56
CA GLU A 124 -6.38 -4.17 15.96
C GLU A 124 -7.68 -4.04 16.70
N ILE A 125 -7.94 -4.98 17.58
CA ILE A 125 -9.11 -4.91 18.43
C ILE A 125 -8.63 -4.64 19.85
N SER A 126 -9.06 -3.51 20.39
CA SER A 126 -8.70 -3.16 21.75
C SER A 126 -9.63 -3.86 22.73
N ALA A 127 -9.07 -4.42 23.72
CA ALA A 127 -9.88 -5.12 24.71
C ALA A 127 -10.52 -4.12 25.67
#